data_7717f4eef500304fd87827ea71edf549
#
_entry.id   7717f4eef500304fd87827ea71edf549
#
_cell.length_a   1.000
_cell.length_b   1.000
_cell.length_c   1.000
_cell.angle_alpha   90.00
_cell.angle_beta   90.00
_cell.angle_gamma   90.00
#
_symmetry.space_group_name_H-M   'P 1'
#
loop_
_entity.id
_entity.type
_entity.pdbx_description
1 polymer ?
#
loop_
_entity_poly.entity_id
_entity_poly.type
_entity_poly.pdbx_seq_one_letter_code
_entity_poly.pdbx_strand_id
1 'polypeptide(L)'
;MRRRIIIYGHYFADFMASLTDKEAEKVKYILSLLEREDRMPTKFIKLIRDGLYELRIAYNGNIYRVFFVFDEGCVVVLFSGFRKKTPKTPRSEIEKAMKIKRAYYEYKRQSDGFQCGA
;
A
#
# COMPACT_ATOMS: atom_id res chain seq x y z
N MET A 1 -13.98 1.51 -13.28
CA MET A 1 -13.82 0.19 -12.70
C MET A 1 -13.27 0.30 -11.27
N ARG A 2 -13.91 -0.31 -10.33
CA ARG A 2 -13.45 -0.24 -8.95
C ARG A 2 -12.33 -1.24 -8.70
N ARG A 3 -11.34 -0.84 -7.92
CA ARG A 3 -10.31 -1.74 -7.47
C ARG A 3 -10.76 -2.38 -6.17
N ARG A 4 -10.22 -3.56 -5.91
CA ARG A 4 -10.48 -4.27 -4.67
C ARG A 4 -9.23 -4.21 -3.81
N ILE A 5 -9.37 -3.72 -2.58
CA ILE A 5 -8.24 -3.59 -1.67
C ILE A 5 -8.25 -4.75 -0.68
N ILE A 6 -7.14 -5.43 -0.58
CA ILE A 6 -6.93 -6.46 0.44
C ILE A 6 -5.65 -6.16 1.20
N ILE A 7 -5.52 -6.76 2.37
CA ILE A 7 -4.37 -6.55 3.24
C ILE A 7 -3.67 -7.89 3.45
N TYR A 8 -2.35 -7.90 3.24
CA TYR A 8 -1.56 -9.09 3.48
C TYR A 8 -0.74 -8.93 4.75
N GLY A 9 -0.88 -9.89 5.68
CA GLY A 9 -0.12 -9.89 6.92
C GLY A 9 -0.62 -8.84 7.91
N HIS A 10 0.19 -8.57 8.92
CA HIS A 10 -0.17 -7.66 10.00
C HIS A 10 0.42 -6.25 9.84
N TYR A 11 1.21 -6.03 8.79
CA TYR A 11 2.03 -4.83 8.65
C TYR A 11 1.23 -3.55 8.54
N PHE A 12 0.15 -3.57 7.75
CA PHE A 12 -0.67 -2.40 7.59
C PHE A 12 -1.43 -2.07 8.88
N ALA A 13 -1.93 -3.09 9.56
CA ALA A 13 -2.63 -2.89 10.84
C ALA A 13 -1.69 -2.29 11.89
N ASP A 14 -0.43 -2.76 11.93
CA ASP A 14 0.57 -2.21 12.84
C ASP A 14 0.83 -0.74 12.55
N PHE A 15 0.94 -0.40 11.26
CA PHE A 15 1.10 0.99 10.86
C PHE A 15 -0.10 1.83 11.31
N MET A 16 -1.31 1.39 11.03
CA MET A 16 -2.52 2.12 11.40
C MET A 16 -2.64 2.31 12.91
N ALA A 17 -2.23 1.31 13.69
CA ALA A 17 -2.25 1.40 15.14
C ALA A 17 -1.31 2.46 15.70
N SER A 18 -0.30 2.86 14.92
CA SER A 18 0.66 3.89 15.34
C SER A 18 0.14 5.31 15.06
N LEU A 19 -0.99 5.45 14.39
CA LEU A 19 -1.52 6.74 13.97
C LEU A 19 -2.58 7.26 14.94
N THR A 20 -2.73 8.59 14.96
CA THR A 20 -3.89 9.19 15.64
C THR A 20 -5.14 8.89 14.83
N ASP A 21 -6.31 9.10 15.44
CA ASP A 21 -7.57 8.87 14.75
C ASP A 21 -7.70 9.70 13.49
N LYS A 22 -7.27 10.96 13.54
CA LYS A 22 -7.35 11.86 12.37
C LYS A 22 -6.39 11.45 11.27
N GLU A 23 -5.19 11.01 11.65
CA GLU A 23 -4.22 10.50 10.67
C GLU A 23 -4.77 9.25 10.00
N ALA A 24 -5.33 8.33 10.79
CA ALA A 24 -5.91 7.10 10.26
C ALA A 24 -7.09 7.41 9.33
N GLU A 25 -7.91 8.39 9.66
CA GLU A 25 -9.01 8.81 8.78
C GLU A 25 -8.48 9.30 7.43
N LYS A 26 -7.39 10.06 7.44
CA LYS A 26 -6.80 10.55 6.19
C LYS A 26 -6.28 9.40 5.34
N VAL A 27 -5.63 8.42 5.96
CA VAL A 27 -5.15 7.24 5.25
C VAL A 27 -6.33 6.51 4.62
N LYS A 28 -7.39 6.28 5.39
CA LYS A 28 -8.59 5.60 4.88
C LYS A 28 -9.23 6.37 3.73
N TYR A 29 -9.25 7.69 3.80
CA TYR A 29 -9.79 8.51 2.73
C TYR A 29 -9.01 8.31 1.44
N ILE A 30 -7.67 8.37 1.51
CA ILE A 30 -6.84 8.19 0.31
C ILE A 30 -6.99 6.78 -0.25
N LEU A 31 -7.10 5.77 0.63
CA LEU A 31 -7.36 4.40 0.18
C LEU A 31 -8.71 4.29 -0.53
N SER A 32 -9.73 5.02 -0.04
CA SER A 32 -11.03 4.99 -0.70
C SER A 32 -10.97 5.59 -2.10
N LEU A 33 -10.12 6.61 -2.30
CA LEU A 33 -9.89 7.16 -3.64
C LEU A 33 -9.22 6.12 -4.53
N LEU A 34 -8.20 5.42 -4.02
CA LEU A 34 -7.52 4.39 -4.78
C LEU A 34 -8.49 3.27 -5.19
N GLU A 35 -9.45 2.98 -4.33
CA GLU A 35 -10.44 1.94 -4.62
C GLU A 35 -11.40 2.33 -5.72
N ARG A 36 -11.90 3.55 -5.72
CA ARG A 36 -13.00 3.95 -6.61
C ARG A 36 -12.62 4.77 -7.83
N GLU A 37 -11.47 5.46 -7.81
CA GLU A 37 -11.07 6.31 -8.93
C GLU A 37 -10.36 5.50 -10.00
N ASP A 38 -10.72 5.71 -11.25
CA ASP A 38 -10.08 5.01 -12.37
C ASP A 38 -8.61 5.38 -12.47
N ARG A 39 -8.30 6.65 -12.24
CA ARG A 39 -6.93 7.14 -12.27
C ARG A 39 -6.60 7.86 -10.97
N MET A 40 -5.44 7.53 -10.41
CA MET A 40 -4.92 8.27 -9.28
C MET A 40 -3.90 9.29 -9.78
N PRO A 41 -3.99 10.54 -9.33
CA PRO A 41 -2.95 11.52 -9.67
C PRO A 41 -1.57 11.02 -9.22
N THR A 42 -0.55 11.34 -10.02
CA THR A 42 0.81 10.88 -9.76
C THR A 42 1.35 11.37 -8.43
N LYS A 43 0.79 12.43 -7.87
CA LYS A 43 1.20 12.92 -6.55
C LYS A 43 0.86 11.93 -5.44
N PHE A 44 -0.08 11.00 -5.68
CA PHE A 44 -0.51 10.04 -4.66
C PHE A 44 0.18 8.70 -4.79
N ILE A 45 0.58 8.29 -5.99
CA ILE A 45 1.22 6.97 -6.16
C ILE A 45 2.51 7.10 -6.96
N LYS A 46 3.46 6.25 -6.61
CA LYS A 46 4.77 6.22 -7.27
C LYS A 46 5.23 4.78 -7.38
N LEU A 47 5.69 4.41 -8.57
CA LEU A 47 6.33 3.13 -8.76
C LEU A 47 7.74 3.17 -8.15
N ILE A 48 8.04 2.24 -7.25
CA ILE A 48 9.35 2.16 -6.61
C ILE A 48 10.27 1.28 -7.44
N ARG A 49 9.93 -0.01 -7.55
CA ARG A 49 10.65 -0.96 -8.42
C ARG A 49 9.90 -2.29 -8.43
N ASP A 50 10.11 -3.06 -9.50
CA ASP A 50 9.60 -4.45 -9.60
C ASP A 50 8.13 -4.59 -9.23
N GLY A 51 7.30 -3.66 -9.65
CA GLY A 51 5.87 -3.70 -9.38
C GLY A 51 5.46 -3.25 -7.98
N LEU A 52 6.40 -2.85 -7.15
CA LEU A 52 6.09 -2.30 -5.83
C LEU A 52 5.81 -0.81 -5.96
N TYR A 53 4.66 -0.38 -5.49
CA TYR A 53 4.23 1.01 -5.50
C TYR A 53 4.18 1.58 -4.09
N GLU A 54 4.25 2.89 -4.04
CA GLU A 54 4.16 3.66 -2.80
C GLU A 54 2.97 4.60 -2.89
N LEU A 55 2.07 4.51 -1.92
CA LEU A 55 0.96 5.45 -1.78
C LEU A 55 1.41 6.57 -0.86
N ARG A 56 1.25 7.81 -1.31
CA ARG A 56 1.70 9.01 -0.60
C ARG A 56 0.52 9.69 0.06
N ILE A 57 0.65 9.94 1.35
CA ILE A 57 -0.41 10.57 2.14
C ILE A 57 0.19 11.73 2.90
N ALA A 58 -0.32 12.93 2.68
CA ALA A 58 0.13 14.13 3.38
C ALA A 58 -0.96 14.57 4.35
N TYR A 59 -0.58 14.84 5.59
CA TYR A 59 -1.53 15.32 6.58
C TYR A 59 -0.79 16.12 7.64
N ASN A 60 -1.24 17.35 7.86
CA ASN A 60 -0.77 18.21 8.94
C ASN A 60 0.76 18.34 8.98
N GLY A 61 1.39 18.54 7.81
CA GLY A 61 2.83 18.71 7.70
C GLY A 61 3.64 17.41 7.73
N ASN A 62 2.97 16.28 7.91
CA ASN A 62 3.62 14.97 7.92
C ASN A 62 3.33 14.21 6.63
N ILE A 63 4.25 13.35 6.25
CA ILE A 63 4.12 12.52 5.07
C ILE A 63 4.14 11.05 5.50
N TYR A 64 3.15 10.30 5.04
CA TYR A 64 3.04 8.87 5.29
C TYR A 64 3.13 8.12 3.99
N ARG A 65 3.66 6.91 4.04
CA ARG A 65 3.79 6.04 2.87
C ARG A 65 3.22 4.68 3.17
N VAL A 66 2.50 4.12 2.21
CA VAL A 66 2.00 2.74 2.30
C VAL A 66 2.44 2.02 1.04
N PHE A 67 3.13 0.90 1.18
CA PHE A 67 3.57 0.11 0.04
C PHE A 67 2.45 -0.85 -0.38
N PHE A 68 2.33 -1.04 -1.67
CA PHE A 68 1.32 -1.94 -2.22
C PHE A 68 1.73 -2.45 -3.59
N VAL A 69 1.02 -3.47 -4.06
CA VAL A 69 1.14 -3.96 -5.43
C VAL A 69 -0.24 -4.00 -6.06
N PHE A 70 -0.27 -3.91 -7.38
CA PHE A 70 -1.46 -4.24 -8.16
C PHE A 70 -1.35 -5.72 -8.54
N ASP A 71 -2.29 -6.52 -8.11
CA ASP A 71 -2.30 -7.94 -8.41
C ASP A 71 -3.49 -8.23 -9.30
N GLU A 72 -3.22 -8.88 -10.43
CA GLU A 72 -4.24 -9.22 -11.42
C GLU A 72 -5.08 -8.03 -11.89
N GLY A 73 -4.43 -6.86 -11.93
CA GLY A 73 -5.00 -5.67 -12.53
C GLY A 73 -5.96 -4.88 -11.64
N CYS A 74 -6.90 -5.54 -10.99
CA CYS A 74 -7.93 -4.86 -10.21
C CYS A 74 -7.77 -5.00 -8.69
N VAL A 75 -6.82 -5.79 -8.24
CA VAL A 75 -6.62 -6.02 -6.81
C VAL A 75 -5.41 -5.23 -6.34
N VAL A 76 -5.61 -4.45 -5.27
CA VAL A 76 -4.54 -3.73 -4.58
C VAL A 76 -4.25 -4.48 -3.30
N VAL A 77 -3.00 -4.88 -3.11
CA VAL A 77 -2.59 -5.61 -1.90
C VAL A 77 -1.70 -4.71 -1.08
N LEU A 78 -2.16 -4.35 0.11
CA LEU A 78 -1.44 -3.47 1.02
C LEU A 78 -0.42 -4.24 1.84
N PHE A 79 0.77 -3.67 1.96
CA PHE A 79 1.86 -4.22 2.76
C PHE A 79 2.13 -3.33 3.97
N SER A 80 3.36 -2.86 4.11
CA SER A 80 3.75 -2.04 5.26
C SER A 80 3.55 -0.55 4.99
N GLY A 81 3.43 0.21 6.07
CA GLY A 81 3.39 1.66 5.99
C GLY A 81 4.35 2.26 7.00
N PHE A 82 4.67 3.52 6.82
CA PHE A 82 5.57 4.22 7.73
C PHE A 82 5.38 5.72 7.60
N ARG A 83 5.82 6.45 8.63
CA ARG A 83 5.85 7.90 8.62
C ARG A 83 7.20 8.34 8.07
N LYS A 84 7.17 9.15 7.02
CA LYS A 84 8.39 9.59 6.35
C LYS A 84 9.05 10.70 7.15
N LYS A 85 10.34 10.52 7.49
CA LYS A 85 11.11 11.50 8.25
C LYS A 85 12.17 12.19 7.43
N THR A 86 12.45 11.71 6.21
CA THR A 86 13.48 12.23 5.33
C THR A 86 12.89 12.45 3.95
N PRO A 87 13.55 13.29 3.09
CA PRO A 87 13.05 13.50 1.73
C PRO A 87 12.99 12.23 0.90
N LYS A 88 13.88 11.28 1.13
CA LYS A 88 13.91 10.02 0.39
C LYS A 88 13.22 8.92 1.18
N THR A 89 12.59 8.00 0.49
CA THR A 89 12.08 6.78 1.11
C THR A 89 13.27 5.95 1.59
N PRO A 90 13.34 5.60 2.89
CA PRO A 90 14.46 4.83 3.40
C PRO A 90 14.59 3.47 2.69
N ARG A 91 15.82 3.12 2.36
CA ARG A 91 16.09 1.85 1.70
C ARG A 91 15.62 0.65 2.52
N SER A 92 15.75 0.75 3.85
CA SER A 92 15.31 -0.33 4.75
C SER A 92 13.80 -0.58 4.64
N GLU A 93 13.01 0.48 4.46
CA GLU A 93 11.57 0.34 4.30
C GLU A 93 11.24 -0.32 2.96
N ILE A 94 11.96 0.05 1.91
CA ILE A 94 11.77 -0.56 0.60
C ILE A 94 12.13 -2.05 0.65
N GLU A 95 13.25 -2.39 1.27
CA GLU A 95 13.69 -3.79 1.38
C GLU A 95 12.71 -4.61 2.19
N LYS A 96 12.17 -4.05 3.27
CA LYS A 96 11.13 -4.70 4.06
C LYS A 96 9.91 -4.98 3.19
N ALA A 97 9.44 -3.98 2.45
CA ALA A 97 8.29 -4.15 1.57
C ALA A 97 8.54 -5.17 0.48
N MET A 98 9.76 -5.23 -0.06
CA MET A 98 10.11 -6.22 -1.07
C MET A 98 10.07 -7.64 -0.50
N LYS A 99 10.50 -7.82 0.74
CA LYS A 99 10.39 -9.13 1.41
C LYS A 99 8.93 -9.53 1.59
N ILE A 100 8.10 -8.59 2.01
CA ILE A 100 6.67 -8.83 2.18
C ILE A 100 6.04 -9.21 0.84
N LYS A 101 6.42 -8.50 -0.23
CA LYS A 101 5.95 -8.78 -1.57
C LYS A 101 6.29 -10.22 -1.98
N ARG A 102 7.53 -10.64 -1.76
CA ARG A 102 7.93 -12.02 -2.08
C ARG A 102 7.14 -13.04 -1.28
N ALA A 103 6.93 -12.77 0.01
CA ALA A 103 6.15 -13.65 0.87
C ALA A 103 4.70 -13.76 0.38
N TYR A 104 4.12 -12.63 -0.04
CA TYR A 104 2.76 -12.61 -0.55
C TYR A 104 2.62 -13.50 -1.79
N TYR A 105 3.51 -13.35 -2.76
CA TYR A 105 3.41 -14.12 -3.99
C TYR A 105 3.72 -15.61 -3.76
N GLU A 106 4.61 -15.91 -2.81
CA GLU A 106 4.85 -17.30 -2.42
C GLU A 106 3.61 -17.92 -1.79
N TYR A 107 2.97 -17.21 -0.86
CA TYR A 107 1.72 -17.64 -0.25
C TYR A 107 0.64 -17.88 -1.32
N LYS A 108 0.54 -16.98 -2.27
CA LYS A 108 -0.45 -17.07 -3.34
C LYS A 108 -0.25 -18.30 -4.21
N ARG A 109 1.01 -18.63 -4.54
CA ARG A 109 1.30 -19.81 -5.32
C ARG A 109 0.90 -21.09 -4.59
N GLN A 110 1.12 -21.13 -3.29
CA GLN A 110 0.83 -22.32 -2.49
C GLN A 110 -0.67 -22.53 -2.26
N SER A 111 -1.44 -21.46 -2.25
CA SER A 111 -2.85 -21.54 -1.88
C SER A 111 -3.80 -21.56 -3.06
N ASP A 112 -3.33 -21.81 -4.26
CA ASP A 112 -4.11 -21.70 -5.50
C ASP A 112 -4.66 -20.31 -5.72
N GLY A 113 -4.27 -19.39 -4.85
CA GLY A 113 -4.56 -18.02 -5.04
C GLY A 113 -6.02 -17.66 -5.08
N PHE A 114 -6.25 -16.40 -5.08
CA PHE A 114 -7.54 -15.86 -5.46
C PHE A 114 -7.35 -15.17 -6.80
N GLN A 115 -8.45 -14.97 -7.50
CA GLN A 115 -8.40 -14.29 -8.77
C GLN A 115 -9.22 -13.03 -8.72
N CYS A 116 -8.77 -12.05 -9.49
CA CYS A 116 -9.46 -10.80 -9.58
C CYS A 116 -10.80 -11.00 -10.25
N GLY A 117 -11.82 -10.81 -9.56
CA GLY A 117 -13.18 -10.68 -9.99
C GLY A 117 -13.62 -11.67 -11.00
N ALA A 118 -14.03 -12.03 -11.63
CA ALA A 118 -14.44 -12.83 -12.78
C ALA A 118 -15.87 -12.60 -13.05
#